data_37174144245df189f58f78fdef627e55
#
_entry.id   37174144245df189f58f78fdef627e55
#
_cell.length_a   1.000
_cell.length_b   1.000
_cell.length_c   1.000
_cell.angle_alpha   90.00
_cell.angle_beta   90.00
_cell.angle_gamma   90.00
#
_symmetry.space_group_name_H-M   'P 1'
#
loop_
_entity.id
_entity.type
_entity.pdbx_description
1 polymer ?
#
loop_
_entity_poly.entity_id
_entity_poly.type
_entity_poly.pdbx_seq_one_letter_code
_entity_poly.pdbx_strand_id
1 'polypeptide(L)'
;MRLWLLIAICSIAANIVRAQDANHFLEQFDKHPSATVANQFFQLLNSEELTDSLISFKDTTPRDTLRQQVWYWAAEYYYDLQEYNRAATYGLKALPLCQAGNNRTVEGDCLSILSLIYFRQGYFEKAAKYAKLCNQLDMKVGNPDNISSSLNTLAGIYMSLRQPKEAEKYILKAISYCQQVDNPQRMAVLLGMASETYHHLGKHETSLDYATKAYNLEQQLRRPDKIAIRQTQRAAALIALQRNKEAMAALNEAIPGLRKAGNLHSLGIACNQMGRLQHQEGNDTEAVRYYYEALDIFTRQHDLFNESHSRQGLYEALRATNPDLAMQHNDRYNELRDSLYDQETGELLSKYAAEYDNDTLRQENEGHRWRLRLYLILFIAALVLVAILWLSYRRRQQRRIRELMDQLAKSEESESEVRGYENSHEAQDGNLAPSSPHPPTPTKESPDTNNPISAEDRAFLIRVIEVVNTNLATCQFDIDSVAEEMGMSRSTFRRRMLAASGSTPKAYITAIQMRRASNLLKRHPDMLITEVSAQCGFEDTSSFNRAFKRAFGVSPSQFRGNA
;
A
#
# COMPACT_ATOMS: atom_id res chain seq x y z
N MET A 1 9.93 -8.45 53.07
CA MET A 1 11.17 -8.62 52.29
C MET A 1 11.36 -10.05 51.77
N ARG A 2 11.31 -11.10 52.64
CA ARG A 2 11.46 -12.51 52.17
C ARG A 2 10.41 -12.98 51.18
N LEU A 3 9.15 -12.58 51.32
CA LEU A 3 8.08 -12.98 50.40
C LEU A 3 8.26 -12.37 49.00
N TRP A 4 8.69 -11.11 48.91
CA TRP A 4 9.01 -10.44 47.64
C TRP A 4 10.21 -11.04 46.93
N LEU A 5 11.21 -11.49 47.71
CA LEU A 5 12.38 -12.16 47.14
C LEU A 5 12.00 -13.56 46.60
N LEU A 6 11.12 -14.29 47.29
CA LEU A 6 10.61 -15.58 46.83
C LEU A 6 9.75 -15.42 45.54
N ILE A 7 8.90 -14.43 45.48
CA ILE A 7 8.09 -14.13 44.27
C ILE A 7 9.01 -13.76 43.11
N ALA A 8 10.03 -12.92 43.34
CA ALA A 8 11.03 -12.57 42.31
C ALA A 8 11.84 -13.78 41.84
N ILE A 9 12.27 -14.67 42.77
CA ILE A 9 13.01 -15.91 42.42
C ILE A 9 12.10 -16.88 41.65
N CYS A 10 10.83 -17.05 42.05
CA CYS A 10 9.88 -17.90 41.33
C CYS A 10 9.54 -17.31 39.94
N SER A 11 9.46 -16.00 39.82
CA SER A 11 9.24 -15.30 38.53
C SER A 11 10.46 -15.47 37.60
N ILE A 12 11.67 -15.34 38.13
CA ILE A 12 12.93 -15.58 37.38
C ILE A 12 13.05 -17.04 36.95
N ALA A 13 12.78 -17.99 37.88
CA ALA A 13 12.81 -19.43 37.57
C ALA A 13 11.75 -19.81 36.51
N ALA A 14 10.53 -19.26 36.59
CA ALA A 14 9.49 -19.49 35.61
C ALA A 14 9.87 -18.91 34.23
N ASN A 15 10.54 -17.76 34.20
CA ASN A 15 11.04 -17.16 32.96
C ASN A 15 12.21 -17.98 32.36
N ILE A 16 13.08 -18.57 33.16
CA ILE A 16 14.18 -19.45 32.70
C ILE A 16 13.60 -20.73 32.09
N VAL A 17 12.61 -21.36 32.71
CA VAL A 17 11.93 -22.55 32.18
C VAL A 17 11.23 -22.22 30.87
N ARG A 18 10.48 -21.11 30.82
CA ARG A 18 9.84 -20.63 29.57
C ARG A 18 10.87 -20.36 28.47
N ALA A 19 12.02 -19.79 28.80
CA ALA A 19 13.10 -19.54 27.84
C ALA A 19 13.72 -20.82 27.29
N GLN A 20 13.81 -21.88 28.10
CA GLN A 20 14.30 -23.21 27.66
C GLN A 20 13.29 -23.89 26.74
N ASP A 21 11.97 -23.83 27.07
CA ASP A 21 10.91 -24.36 26.24
C ASP A 21 10.80 -23.58 24.92
N ALA A 22 10.91 -22.25 24.96
CA ALA A 22 10.90 -21.41 23.77
C ALA A 22 12.08 -21.70 22.82
N ASN A 23 13.29 -21.95 23.35
CA ASN A 23 14.44 -22.38 22.56
C ASN A 23 14.22 -23.73 21.88
N HIS A 24 13.59 -24.68 22.58
CA HIS A 24 13.23 -25.97 22.00
C HIS A 24 12.25 -25.83 20.84
N PHE A 25 11.23 -24.98 20.98
CA PHE A 25 10.28 -24.68 19.86
C PHE A 25 10.96 -23.97 18.71
N LEU A 26 11.89 -23.05 18.95
CA LEU A 26 12.67 -22.40 17.89
C LEU A 26 13.51 -23.42 17.10
N GLU A 27 14.11 -24.41 17.78
CA GLU A 27 14.84 -25.49 17.10
C GLU A 27 13.91 -26.41 16.29
N GLN A 28 12.71 -26.71 16.81
CA GLN A 28 11.72 -27.47 16.07
C GLN A 28 11.21 -26.67 14.86
N PHE A 29 10.99 -25.36 15.03
CA PHE A 29 10.52 -24.48 13.99
C PHE A 29 11.54 -24.32 12.85
N ASP A 30 12.85 -24.28 13.19
CA ASP A 30 13.94 -24.22 12.20
C ASP A 30 14.00 -25.50 11.34
N LYS A 31 13.64 -26.64 11.93
CA LYS A 31 13.62 -27.94 11.22
C LYS A 31 12.33 -28.17 10.43
N HIS A 32 11.19 -27.83 11.01
CA HIS A 32 9.85 -28.08 10.45
C HIS A 32 8.91 -26.93 10.78
N PRO A 33 8.98 -25.80 10.04
CA PRO A 33 8.09 -24.68 10.26
C PRO A 33 6.64 -25.08 9.98
N SER A 34 5.77 -24.99 10.99
CA SER A 34 4.36 -25.30 10.88
C SER A 34 3.52 -24.40 11.80
N ALA A 35 2.26 -24.17 11.42
CA ALA A 35 1.32 -23.42 12.24
C ALA A 35 1.16 -23.98 13.65
N THR A 36 1.19 -25.30 13.82
CA THR A 36 1.08 -25.96 15.13
C THR A 36 2.25 -25.61 16.03
N VAL A 37 3.48 -25.69 15.53
CA VAL A 37 4.69 -25.35 16.29
C VAL A 37 4.71 -23.85 16.58
N ALA A 38 4.31 -23.01 15.63
CA ALA A 38 4.20 -21.57 15.82
C ALA A 38 3.19 -21.22 16.92
N ASN A 39 1.99 -21.80 16.89
CA ASN A 39 0.95 -21.55 17.90
C ASN A 39 1.41 -21.96 19.30
N GLN A 40 2.06 -23.12 19.46
CA GLN A 40 2.62 -23.56 20.74
C GLN A 40 3.71 -22.59 21.23
N PHE A 41 4.59 -22.14 20.34
CA PHE A 41 5.62 -21.16 20.65
C PHE A 41 5.03 -19.84 21.12
N PHE A 42 4.07 -19.25 20.37
CA PHE A 42 3.48 -17.97 20.73
C PHE A 42 2.57 -18.02 21.97
N GLN A 43 1.95 -19.16 22.28
CA GLN A 43 1.21 -19.36 23.53
C GLN A 43 2.15 -19.31 24.77
N LEU A 44 3.41 -19.69 24.63
CA LEU A 44 4.41 -19.59 25.70
C LEU A 44 4.91 -18.15 25.89
N LEU A 45 4.87 -17.34 24.83
CA LEU A 45 5.40 -15.98 24.82
C LEU A 45 4.29 -14.96 25.09
N ASN A 46 4.18 -14.54 26.34
CA ASN A 46 3.15 -13.56 26.77
C ASN A 46 3.49 -12.09 26.40
N SER A 47 4.64 -11.80 25.79
CA SER A 47 5.05 -10.41 25.43
C SER A 47 5.95 -10.34 24.21
N GLU A 48 5.84 -9.23 23.46
CA GLU A 48 6.72 -8.91 22.31
C GLU A 48 8.20 -8.85 22.69
N GLU A 49 8.52 -8.30 23.87
CA GLU A 49 9.89 -8.17 24.36
C GLU A 49 10.61 -9.51 24.49
N LEU A 50 9.88 -10.57 24.88
CA LEU A 50 10.45 -11.89 25.01
C LEU A 50 10.75 -12.51 23.63
N THR A 51 9.91 -12.29 22.65
CA THR A 51 10.09 -12.78 21.28
C THR A 51 11.31 -12.12 20.63
N ASP A 52 11.41 -10.80 20.71
CA ASP A 52 12.55 -10.04 20.17
C ASP A 52 13.86 -10.38 20.90
N SER A 53 13.84 -10.56 22.23
CA SER A 53 15.03 -10.92 22.99
C SER A 53 15.50 -12.36 22.68
N LEU A 54 14.59 -13.32 22.52
CA LEU A 54 14.93 -14.70 22.17
C LEU A 54 15.47 -14.84 20.74
N ILE A 55 14.97 -14.02 19.82
CA ILE A 55 15.45 -13.99 18.43
C ILE A 55 16.80 -13.25 18.33
N SER A 56 17.05 -12.25 19.17
CA SER A 56 18.29 -11.47 19.19
C SER A 56 19.45 -12.15 19.95
N PHE A 57 19.16 -13.05 20.88
CA PHE A 57 20.13 -13.59 21.83
C PHE A 57 21.13 -14.63 21.26
N LYS A 58 20.96 -15.07 20.02
CA LYS A 58 21.96 -15.96 19.36
C LYS A 58 22.68 -15.21 18.23
N ASP A 59 23.61 -14.40 18.65
CA ASP A 59 24.67 -13.83 17.84
C ASP A 59 25.55 -14.90 17.23
N THR A 60 25.43 -15.29 16.04
CA THR A 60 26.55 -15.81 15.25
C THR A 60 26.19 -16.61 13.99
N THR A 61 25.03 -16.54 13.40
CA THR A 61 24.89 -17.14 12.07
C THR A 61 23.70 -16.57 11.29
N PRO A 62 23.62 -16.72 9.95
CA PRO A 62 22.62 -16.06 9.12
C PRO A 62 21.21 -16.61 9.41
N ARG A 63 20.61 -16.13 10.49
CA ARG A 63 19.27 -16.50 10.95
C ARG A 63 18.19 -15.56 10.49
N ASP A 64 18.46 -14.75 9.49
CA ASP A 64 17.44 -13.89 8.89
C ASP A 64 16.30 -14.73 8.28
N THR A 65 16.59 -15.94 7.82
CA THR A 65 15.58 -16.90 7.37
C THR A 65 14.67 -17.37 8.49
N LEU A 66 15.21 -17.67 9.68
CA LEU A 66 14.41 -18.06 10.84
C LEU A 66 13.58 -16.88 11.35
N ARG A 67 14.17 -15.68 11.44
CA ARG A 67 13.44 -14.45 11.82
C ARG A 67 12.28 -14.14 10.87
N GLN A 68 12.49 -14.26 9.56
CA GLN A 68 11.45 -14.09 8.55
C GLN A 68 10.25 -14.99 8.85
N GLN A 69 10.51 -16.28 9.09
CA GLN A 69 9.48 -17.28 9.34
C GLN A 69 8.78 -17.05 10.69
N VAL A 70 9.54 -16.81 11.76
CA VAL A 70 8.96 -16.58 13.10
C VAL A 70 8.08 -15.33 13.10
N TRP A 71 8.51 -14.23 12.47
CA TRP A 71 7.70 -13.01 12.42
C TRP A 71 6.49 -13.14 11.49
N TYR A 72 6.61 -13.90 10.40
CA TYR A 72 5.44 -14.22 9.57
C TYR A 72 4.41 -15.03 10.37
N TRP A 73 4.83 -16.10 11.05
CA TRP A 73 3.93 -16.92 11.86
C TRP A 73 3.37 -16.17 13.07
N ALA A 74 4.12 -15.21 13.62
CA ALA A 74 3.58 -14.31 14.64
C ALA A 74 2.45 -13.44 14.07
N ALA A 75 2.62 -12.94 12.84
CA ALA A 75 1.56 -12.17 12.17
C ALA A 75 0.29 -13.03 11.96
N GLU A 76 0.44 -14.28 11.51
CA GLU A 76 -0.67 -15.25 11.38
C GLU A 76 -1.35 -15.51 12.72
N TYR A 77 -0.57 -15.83 13.76
CA TYR A 77 -1.09 -16.12 15.10
C TYR A 77 -1.90 -14.96 15.68
N TYR A 78 -1.39 -13.73 15.62
CA TYR A 78 -2.11 -12.56 16.12
C TYR A 78 -3.28 -12.17 15.23
N TYR A 79 -3.23 -12.49 13.93
CA TYR A 79 -4.37 -12.34 13.04
C TYR A 79 -5.53 -13.26 13.44
N ASP A 80 -5.24 -14.52 13.76
CA ASP A 80 -6.24 -15.49 14.24
C ASP A 80 -6.86 -15.09 15.58
N LEU A 81 -6.08 -14.46 16.46
CA LEU A 81 -6.54 -13.85 17.70
C LEU A 81 -7.29 -12.52 17.50
N GLN A 82 -7.42 -12.03 16.27
CA GLN A 82 -8.01 -10.74 15.92
C GLN A 82 -7.23 -9.52 16.49
N GLU A 83 -5.99 -9.71 16.94
CA GLU A 83 -5.09 -8.66 17.40
C GLU A 83 -4.37 -8.00 16.22
N TYR A 84 -5.13 -7.38 15.32
CA TYR A 84 -4.65 -6.92 14.02
C TYR A 84 -3.50 -5.92 14.07
N ASN A 85 -3.39 -5.09 15.11
CA ASN A 85 -2.27 -4.15 15.27
C ASN A 85 -0.95 -4.89 15.51
N ARG A 86 -0.97 -5.92 16.35
CA ARG A 86 0.19 -6.79 16.60
C ARG A 86 0.54 -7.59 15.36
N ALA A 87 -0.46 -8.20 14.73
CA ALA A 87 -0.29 -8.91 13.47
C ALA A 87 0.41 -8.05 12.41
N ALA A 88 -0.03 -6.79 12.23
CA ALA A 88 0.58 -5.85 11.30
C ALA A 88 2.04 -5.55 11.66
N THR A 89 2.35 -5.36 12.95
CA THR A 89 3.71 -5.09 13.43
C THR A 89 4.67 -6.21 13.02
N TYR A 90 4.29 -7.47 13.25
CA TYR A 90 5.13 -8.62 12.89
C TYR A 90 5.23 -8.82 11.38
N GLY A 91 4.15 -8.68 10.63
CA GLY A 91 4.18 -8.74 9.17
C GLY A 91 5.10 -7.68 8.55
N LEU A 92 5.08 -6.45 9.09
CA LEU A 92 5.95 -5.36 8.66
C LEU A 92 7.43 -5.58 9.06
N LYS A 93 7.70 -6.31 10.15
CA LYS A 93 9.07 -6.72 10.52
C LYS A 93 9.60 -7.83 9.59
N ALA A 94 8.74 -8.79 9.22
CA ALA A 94 9.12 -9.92 8.36
C ALA A 94 9.44 -9.49 6.92
N LEU A 95 8.61 -8.63 6.33
CA LEU A 95 8.66 -8.29 4.91
C LEU A 95 10.02 -7.78 4.42
N PRO A 96 10.71 -6.80 5.05
CA PRO A 96 12.02 -6.33 4.57
C PRO A 96 13.11 -7.41 4.65
N LEU A 97 13.05 -8.32 5.62
CA LEU A 97 13.99 -9.44 5.71
C LEU A 97 13.80 -10.45 4.58
N CYS A 98 12.53 -10.73 4.20
CA CYS A 98 12.21 -11.61 3.08
C CYS A 98 12.73 -11.02 1.76
N GLN A 99 12.59 -9.71 1.58
CA GLN A 99 13.08 -8.99 0.41
C GLN A 99 14.61 -9.01 0.32
N ALA A 100 15.29 -8.73 1.44
CA ALA A 100 16.75 -8.76 1.50
C ALA A 100 17.32 -10.19 1.28
N GLY A 101 16.65 -11.21 1.84
CA GLY A 101 17.02 -12.61 1.71
C GLY A 101 16.59 -13.29 0.40
N ASN A 102 15.91 -12.55 -0.50
CA ASN A 102 15.33 -13.07 -1.75
C ASN A 102 14.42 -14.30 -1.57
N ASN A 103 13.76 -14.40 -0.39
CA ASN A 103 12.83 -15.48 -0.07
C ASN A 103 11.42 -15.14 -0.57
N ARG A 104 11.19 -15.37 -1.85
CA ARG A 104 9.96 -14.97 -2.55
C ARG A 104 8.70 -15.65 -2.01
N THR A 105 8.81 -16.86 -1.47
CA THR A 105 7.65 -17.57 -0.90
C THR A 105 7.15 -16.85 0.35
N VAL A 106 8.03 -16.65 1.34
CA VAL A 106 7.66 -15.96 2.59
C VAL A 106 7.35 -14.46 2.34
N GLU A 107 7.98 -13.83 1.34
CA GLU A 107 7.62 -12.49 0.91
C GLU A 107 6.15 -12.44 0.43
N GLY A 108 5.73 -13.39 -0.41
CA GLY A 108 4.35 -13.52 -0.88
C GLY A 108 3.37 -13.73 0.27
N ASP A 109 3.71 -14.62 1.20
CA ASP A 109 2.90 -14.90 2.39
C ASP A 109 2.79 -13.66 3.29
N CYS A 110 3.89 -12.92 3.52
CA CYS A 110 3.88 -11.66 4.26
C CYS A 110 3.02 -10.57 3.60
N LEU A 111 3.10 -10.45 2.27
CA LEU A 111 2.27 -9.50 1.53
C LEU A 111 0.79 -9.87 1.59
N SER A 112 0.48 -11.18 1.51
CA SER A 112 -0.88 -11.70 1.60
C SER A 112 -1.47 -11.45 2.98
N ILE A 113 -0.78 -11.82 4.06
CA ILE A 113 -1.28 -11.62 5.43
C ILE A 113 -1.43 -10.13 5.77
N LEU A 114 -0.49 -9.27 5.36
CA LEU A 114 -0.61 -7.82 5.53
C LEU A 114 -1.84 -7.26 4.80
N SER A 115 -2.13 -7.76 3.60
CA SER A 115 -3.34 -7.39 2.88
C SER A 115 -4.60 -7.76 3.66
N LEU A 116 -4.67 -8.98 4.20
CA LEU A 116 -5.81 -9.45 4.99
C LEU A 116 -5.94 -8.68 6.31
N ILE A 117 -4.85 -8.39 7.01
CA ILE A 117 -4.84 -7.60 8.24
C ILE A 117 -5.42 -6.22 8.00
N TYR A 118 -4.91 -5.49 6.99
CA TYR A 118 -5.41 -4.16 6.66
C TYR A 118 -6.85 -4.19 6.17
N PHE A 119 -7.25 -5.26 5.48
CA PHE A 119 -8.65 -5.49 5.10
C PHE A 119 -9.56 -5.61 6.33
N ARG A 120 -9.17 -6.42 7.34
CA ARG A 120 -9.92 -6.58 8.59
C ARG A 120 -9.99 -5.29 9.42
N GLN A 121 -8.99 -4.43 9.32
CA GLN A 121 -8.95 -3.12 9.96
C GLN A 121 -9.78 -2.05 9.21
N GLY A 122 -10.34 -2.36 8.04
CA GLY A 122 -11.05 -1.41 7.19
C GLY A 122 -10.15 -0.49 6.37
N TYR A 123 -8.83 -0.68 6.39
CA TYR A 123 -7.90 0.11 5.58
C TYR A 123 -7.78 -0.47 4.16
N PHE A 124 -8.88 -0.41 3.40
CA PHE A 124 -9.01 -1.09 2.11
C PHE A 124 -7.98 -0.66 1.06
N GLU A 125 -7.57 0.60 1.04
CA GLU A 125 -6.52 1.07 0.12
C GLU A 125 -5.15 0.45 0.42
N LYS A 126 -4.80 0.36 1.72
CA LYS A 126 -3.57 -0.34 2.14
C LYS A 126 -3.65 -1.82 1.82
N ALA A 127 -4.80 -2.45 2.08
CA ALA A 127 -5.06 -3.84 1.73
C ALA A 127 -4.86 -4.06 0.22
N ALA A 128 -5.45 -3.20 -0.64
CA ALA A 128 -5.29 -3.27 -2.09
C ALA A 128 -3.83 -3.08 -2.53
N LYS A 129 -3.07 -2.20 -1.87
CA LYS A 129 -1.64 -2.00 -2.15
C LYS A 129 -0.85 -3.29 -1.92
N TYR A 130 -1.01 -3.93 -0.74
CA TYR A 130 -0.30 -5.17 -0.42
C TYR A 130 -0.77 -6.35 -1.28
N ALA A 131 -2.07 -6.45 -1.57
CA ALA A 131 -2.60 -7.46 -2.49
C ALA A 131 -2.05 -7.30 -3.92
N LYS A 132 -1.90 -6.07 -4.43
CA LYS A 132 -1.28 -5.80 -5.74
C LYS A 132 0.19 -6.20 -5.76
N LEU A 133 0.94 -5.90 -4.70
CA LEU A 133 2.36 -6.33 -4.59
C LEU A 133 2.47 -7.85 -4.54
N CYS A 134 1.59 -8.54 -3.78
CA CYS A 134 1.51 -9.99 -3.75
C CYS A 134 1.23 -10.55 -5.15
N ASN A 135 0.20 -10.05 -5.84
CA ASN A 135 -0.12 -10.50 -7.19
C ASN A 135 1.02 -10.26 -8.20
N GLN A 136 1.72 -9.11 -8.11
CA GLN A 136 2.88 -8.84 -8.96
C GLN A 136 4.02 -9.85 -8.71
N LEU A 137 4.22 -10.26 -7.46
CA LEU A 137 5.19 -11.29 -7.10
C LEU A 137 4.77 -12.66 -7.65
N ASP A 138 3.51 -13.07 -7.43
CA ASP A 138 2.93 -14.31 -7.93
C ASP A 138 3.03 -14.41 -9.46
N MET A 139 2.75 -13.31 -10.16
CA MET A 139 2.91 -13.22 -11.63
C MET A 139 4.36 -13.43 -12.08
N LYS A 140 5.34 -12.95 -11.30
CA LYS A 140 6.77 -13.18 -11.60
C LYS A 140 7.20 -14.63 -11.32
N VAL A 141 6.64 -15.24 -10.28
CA VAL A 141 6.87 -16.65 -9.93
C VAL A 141 6.19 -17.58 -10.94
N GLY A 142 5.02 -17.16 -11.47
CA GLY A 142 4.32 -17.86 -12.52
C GLY A 142 3.49 -19.05 -12.05
N ASN A 143 3.17 -19.19 -10.74
CA ASN A 143 2.31 -20.23 -10.23
C ASN A 143 0.83 -19.84 -10.40
N PRO A 144 0.04 -20.52 -11.27
CA PRO A 144 -1.33 -20.12 -11.53
C PRO A 144 -2.27 -20.21 -10.32
N ASP A 145 -2.04 -21.14 -9.38
CA ASP A 145 -2.86 -21.25 -8.16
C ASP A 145 -2.65 -20.03 -7.24
N ASN A 146 -1.39 -19.61 -7.03
CA ASN A 146 -1.09 -18.40 -6.25
C ASN A 146 -1.63 -17.13 -6.94
N ILE A 147 -1.44 -17.02 -8.26
CA ILE A 147 -1.97 -15.90 -9.05
C ILE A 147 -3.50 -15.83 -8.90
N SER A 148 -4.21 -16.95 -9.00
CA SER A 148 -5.66 -17.00 -8.83
C SER A 148 -6.08 -16.59 -7.43
N SER A 149 -5.29 -16.95 -6.40
CA SER A 149 -5.54 -16.58 -5.00
C SER A 149 -5.40 -15.08 -4.76
N SER A 150 -4.30 -14.49 -5.18
CA SER A 150 -4.05 -13.05 -5.00
C SER A 150 -5.01 -12.18 -5.82
N LEU A 151 -5.41 -12.63 -7.01
CA LEU A 151 -6.46 -11.98 -7.80
C LEU A 151 -7.84 -12.05 -7.11
N ASN A 152 -8.19 -13.17 -6.46
CA ASN A 152 -9.41 -13.29 -5.66
C ASN A 152 -9.41 -12.34 -4.47
N THR A 153 -8.27 -12.22 -3.78
CA THR A 153 -8.11 -11.24 -2.67
C THR A 153 -8.35 -9.81 -3.17
N LEU A 154 -7.79 -9.45 -4.33
CA LEU A 154 -8.05 -8.15 -4.96
C LEU A 154 -9.54 -7.97 -5.28
N ALA A 155 -10.21 -8.98 -5.86
CA ALA A 155 -11.64 -8.90 -6.14
C ALA A 155 -12.44 -8.63 -4.85
N GLY A 156 -12.16 -9.33 -3.75
CA GLY A 156 -12.80 -9.12 -2.45
C GLY A 156 -12.58 -7.70 -1.90
N ILE A 157 -11.36 -7.18 -2.00
CA ILE A 157 -11.04 -5.82 -1.56
C ILE A 157 -11.80 -4.78 -2.40
N TYR A 158 -11.86 -4.95 -3.75
CA TYR A 158 -12.59 -4.03 -4.61
C TYR A 158 -14.12 -4.13 -4.41
N MET A 159 -14.64 -5.29 -3.99
CA MET A 159 -16.03 -5.41 -3.54
C MET A 159 -16.29 -4.56 -2.29
N SER A 160 -15.40 -4.60 -1.31
CA SER A 160 -15.50 -3.78 -0.08
C SER A 160 -15.32 -2.29 -0.36
N LEU A 161 -14.53 -1.92 -1.37
CA LEU A 161 -14.41 -0.54 -1.89
C LEU A 161 -15.62 -0.12 -2.76
N ARG A 162 -16.69 -0.92 -2.81
CA ARG A 162 -17.88 -0.69 -3.64
C ARG A 162 -17.58 -0.45 -5.13
N GLN A 163 -16.55 -1.12 -5.62
CA GLN A 163 -16.09 -1.07 -7.01
C GLN A 163 -16.29 -2.43 -7.72
N PRO A 164 -17.54 -2.88 -7.92
CA PRO A 164 -17.82 -4.21 -8.46
C PRO A 164 -17.34 -4.38 -9.92
N LYS A 165 -17.20 -3.30 -10.68
CA LYS A 165 -16.62 -3.36 -12.04
C LYS A 165 -15.13 -3.72 -12.03
N GLU A 166 -14.37 -3.22 -11.05
CA GLU A 166 -12.96 -3.62 -10.89
C GLU A 166 -12.87 -5.05 -10.35
N ALA A 167 -13.72 -5.40 -9.37
CA ALA A 167 -13.81 -6.76 -8.86
C ALA A 167 -14.11 -7.78 -9.98
N GLU A 168 -15.02 -7.45 -10.92
CA GLU A 168 -15.32 -8.30 -12.11
C GLU A 168 -14.06 -8.60 -12.91
N LYS A 169 -13.21 -7.59 -13.17
CA LYS A 169 -11.96 -7.79 -13.93
C LYS A 169 -11.00 -8.75 -13.22
N TYR A 170 -10.86 -8.60 -11.90
CA TYR A 170 -9.96 -9.45 -11.12
C TYR A 170 -10.49 -10.87 -10.97
N ILE A 171 -11.79 -11.04 -10.70
CA ILE A 171 -12.36 -12.37 -10.49
C ILE A 171 -12.38 -13.20 -11.77
N LEU A 172 -12.67 -12.59 -12.93
CA LEU A 172 -12.62 -13.29 -14.21
C LEU A 172 -11.20 -13.75 -14.55
N LYS A 173 -10.18 -12.92 -14.28
CA LYS A 173 -8.78 -13.31 -14.41
C LYS A 173 -8.43 -14.46 -13.44
N ALA A 174 -8.86 -14.38 -12.17
CA ALA A 174 -8.64 -15.44 -11.19
C ALA A 174 -9.19 -16.78 -11.68
N ILE A 175 -10.41 -16.80 -12.20
CA ILE A 175 -11.04 -17.99 -12.77
C ILE A 175 -10.21 -18.55 -13.93
N SER A 176 -9.73 -17.67 -14.85
CA SER A 176 -8.94 -18.13 -16.01
C SER A 176 -7.58 -18.75 -15.62
N TYR A 177 -6.94 -18.24 -14.54
CA TYR A 177 -5.73 -18.88 -14.01
C TYR A 177 -6.04 -20.19 -13.28
N CYS A 178 -7.13 -20.23 -12.50
CA CYS A 178 -7.53 -21.44 -11.79
C CYS A 178 -7.91 -22.59 -12.76
N GLN A 179 -8.40 -22.27 -13.96
CA GLN A 179 -8.69 -23.28 -15.00
C GLN A 179 -7.43 -23.98 -15.54
N GLN A 180 -6.24 -23.43 -15.30
CA GLN A 180 -4.96 -24.01 -15.73
C GLN A 180 -4.44 -25.06 -14.74
N VAL A 181 -5.05 -25.16 -13.57
CA VAL A 181 -4.67 -26.07 -12.49
C VAL A 181 -5.89 -26.86 -12.02
N ASP A 182 -5.67 -28.09 -11.58
CA ASP A 182 -6.75 -28.93 -11.01
C ASP A 182 -6.96 -28.59 -9.53
N ASN A 183 -7.61 -27.44 -9.26
CA ASN A 183 -7.97 -27.02 -7.91
C ASN A 183 -9.48 -26.69 -7.82
N PRO A 184 -10.34 -27.73 -7.75
CA PRO A 184 -11.79 -27.53 -7.70
C PRO A 184 -12.25 -26.77 -6.44
N GLN A 185 -11.51 -26.88 -5.34
CA GLN A 185 -11.82 -26.15 -4.12
C GLN A 185 -11.64 -24.63 -4.30
N ARG A 186 -10.56 -24.22 -4.93
CA ARG A 186 -10.32 -22.80 -5.30
C ARG A 186 -11.37 -22.34 -6.31
N MET A 187 -11.64 -23.15 -7.33
CA MET A 187 -12.66 -22.81 -8.34
C MET A 187 -14.02 -22.53 -7.70
N ALA A 188 -14.47 -23.34 -6.73
CA ALA A 188 -15.73 -23.11 -6.03
C ALA A 188 -15.74 -21.78 -5.26
N VAL A 189 -14.60 -21.38 -4.66
CA VAL A 189 -14.46 -20.06 -3.99
C VAL A 189 -14.57 -18.93 -5.01
N LEU A 190 -13.87 -19.03 -6.13
CA LEU A 190 -13.87 -18.01 -7.19
C LEU A 190 -15.26 -17.82 -7.81
N LEU A 191 -15.97 -18.93 -8.07
CA LEU A 191 -17.34 -18.89 -8.58
C LEU A 191 -18.29 -18.22 -7.58
N GLY A 192 -18.12 -18.47 -6.27
CA GLY A 192 -18.87 -17.77 -5.24
C GLY A 192 -18.62 -16.28 -5.22
N MET A 193 -17.35 -15.85 -5.31
CA MET A 193 -16.99 -14.42 -5.40
C MET A 193 -17.52 -13.78 -6.69
N ALA A 194 -17.49 -14.51 -7.81
CA ALA A 194 -18.10 -14.05 -9.06
C ALA A 194 -19.62 -13.84 -8.88
N SER A 195 -20.32 -14.78 -8.24
CA SER A 195 -21.75 -14.61 -7.94
C SER A 195 -22.04 -13.33 -7.17
N GLU A 196 -21.30 -13.05 -6.10
CA GLU A 196 -21.45 -11.80 -5.32
C GLU A 196 -21.15 -10.57 -6.16
N THR A 197 -20.08 -10.60 -6.95
CA THR A 197 -19.71 -9.50 -7.85
C THR A 197 -20.83 -9.19 -8.85
N TYR A 198 -21.38 -10.22 -9.51
CA TYR A 198 -22.46 -10.03 -10.47
C TYR A 198 -23.79 -9.64 -9.81
N HIS A 199 -24.04 -10.07 -8.56
CA HIS A 199 -25.18 -9.59 -7.79
C HIS A 199 -25.10 -8.07 -7.56
N HIS A 200 -23.93 -7.56 -7.14
CA HIS A 200 -23.71 -6.12 -6.96
C HIS A 200 -23.67 -5.32 -8.26
N LEU A 201 -23.41 -5.95 -9.39
CA LEU A 201 -23.55 -5.34 -10.72
C LEU A 201 -25.00 -5.31 -11.23
N GLY A 202 -25.97 -5.85 -10.47
CA GLY A 202 -27.37 -5.98 -10.88
C GLY A 202 -27.62 -7.06 -11.95
N LYS A 203 -26.60 -7.88 -12.27
CA LYS A 203 -26.70 -8.98 -13.26
C LYS A 203 -27.13 -10.28 -12.56
N HIS A 204 -28.37 -10.31 -12.07
CA HIS A 204 -28.84 -11.34 -11.13
C HIS A 204 -28.93 -12.76 -11.72
N GLU A 205 -29.28 -12.90 -13.00
CA GLU A 205 -29.25 -14.22 -13.68
C GLU A 205 -27.83 -14.78 -13.77
N THR A 206 -26.86 -13.94 -14.11
CA THR A 206 -25.43 -14.33 -14.14
C THR A 206 -24.94 -14.70 -12.73
N SER A 207 -25.37 -13.94 -11.72
CA SER A 207 -25.08 -14.22 -10.32
C SER A 207 -25.60 -15.61 -9.92
N LEU A 208 -26.86 -15.93 -10.28
CA LEU A 208 -27.48 -17.22 -10.00
C LEU A 208 -26.76 -18.38 -10.69
N ASP A 209 -26.31 -18.18 -11.93
CA ASP A 209 -25.53 -19.18 -12.68
C ASP A 209 -24.21 -19.49 -11.96
N TYR A 210 -23.44 -18.46 -11.58
CA TYR A 210 -22.20 -18.64 -10.85
C TYR A 210 -22.41 -19.27 -9.47
N ALA A 211 -23.42 -18.83 -8.70
CA ALA A 211 -23.75 -19.44 -7.42
C ALA A 211 -24.14 -20.92 -7.55
N THR A 212 -24.89 -21.26 -8.59
CA THR A 212 -25.31 -22.65 -8.86
C THR A 212 -24.12 -23.51 -9.25
N LYS A 213 -23.21 -23.02 -10.09
CA LYS A 213 -21.96 -23.72 -10.41
C LYS A 213 -21.10 -23.94 -9.17
N ALA A 214 -20.96 -22.92 -8.31
CA ALA A 214 -20.25 -23.05 -7.05
C ALA A 214 -20.90 -24.09 -6.12
N TYR A 215 -22.22 -24.05 -5.98
CA TYR A 215 -22.99 -25.00 -5.18
C TYR A 215 -22.79 -26.46 -5.66
N ASN A 216 -22.94 -26.72 -6.95
CA ASN A 216 -22.77 -28.05 -7.52
C ASN A 216 -21.35 -28.58 -7.28
N LEU A 217 -20.34 -27.71 -7.41
CA LEU A 217 -18.95 -28.10 -7.18
C LEU A 217 -18.70 -28.39 -5.69
N GLU A 218 -19.27 -27.61 -4.76
CA GLU A 218 -19.17 -27.89 -3.32
C GLU A 218 -19.88 -29.19 -2.92
N GLN A 219 -20.98 -29.54 -3.58
CA GLN A 219 -21.65 -30.84 -3.40
C GLN A 219 -20.75 -32.00 -3.83
N GLN A 220 -20.09 -31.90 -4.99
CA GLN A 220 -19.13 -32.91 -5.46
C GLN A 220 -17.95 -33.05 -4.48
N LEU A 221 -17.50 -31.96 -3.91
CA LEU A 221 -16.42 -31.90 -2.91
C LEU A 221 -16.87 -32.35 -1.50
N ARG A 222 -18.16 -32.56 -1.27
CA ARG A 222 -18.78 -32.98 0.00
C ARG A 222 -18.42 -32.06 1.17
N ARG A 223 -18.45 -30.74 0.95
CA ARG A 223 -18.15 -29.72 1.97
C ARG A 223 -19.43 -29.03 2.48
N PRO A 224 -20.11 -29.58 3.51
CA PRO A 224 -21.45 -29.15 3.91
C PRO A 224 -21.50 -27.69 4.38
N ASP A 225 -20.46 -27.20 5.05
CA ASP A 225 -20.33 -25.81 5.47
C ASP A 225 -20.27 -24.84 4.27
N LYS A 226 -19.53 -25.20 3.23
CA LYS A 226 -19.43 -24.41 2.00
C LYS A 226 -20.70 -24.51 1.14
N ILE A 227 -21.32 -25.68 1.09
CA ILE A 227 -22.64 -25.88 0.44
C ILE A 227 -23.65 -24.87 1.00
N ALA A 228 -23.73 -24.73 2.32
CA ALA A 228 -24.67 -23.82 2.97
C ALA A 228 -24.37 -22.33 2.60
N ILE A 229 -23.10 -21.94 2.51
CA ILE A 229 -22.72 -20.61 2.03
C ILE A 229 -23.20 -20.38 0.59
N ARG A 230 -22.99 -21.36 -0.33
CA ARG A 230 -23.42 -21.23 -1.73
C ARG A 230 -24.93 -21.17 -1.87
N GLN A 231 -25.68 -21.90 -1.01
CA GLN A 231 -27.14 -21.77 -0.95
C GLN A 231 -27.60 -20.37 -0.53
N THR A 232 -26.91 -19.72 0.41
CA THR A 232 -27.18 -18.32 0.79
C THR A 232 -26.93 -17.36 -0.37
N GLN A 233 -25.86 -17.57 -1.14
CA GLN A 233 -25.56 -16.78 -2.35
C GLN A 233 -26.59 -17.00 -3.45
N ARG A 234 -27.04 -18.24 -3.65
CA ARG A 234 -28.16 -18.56 -4.57
C ARG A 234 -29.45 -17.87 -4.15
N ALA A 235 -29.76 -17.91 -2.87
CA ALA A 235 -30.94 -17.25 -2.33
C ALA A 235 -30.91 -15.74 -2.58
N ALA A 236 -29.76 -15.07 -2.40
CA ALA A 236 -29.62 -13.66 -2.70
C ALA A 236 -29.98 -13.32 -4.16
N ALA A 237 -29.45 -14.11 -5.11
CA ALA A 237 -29.75 -13.93 -6.52
C ALA A 237 -31.23 -14.22 -6.84
N LEU A 238 -31.81 -15.28 -6.26
CA LEU A 238 -33.23 -15.66 -6.44
C LEU A 238 -34.18 -14.58 -5.88
N ILE A 239 -33.86 -14.00 -4.73
CA ILE A 239 -34.63 -12.89 -4.16
C ILE A 239 -34.62 -11.68 -5.12
N ALA A 240 -33.45 -11.34 -5.66
CA ALA A 240 -33.34 -10.24 -6.61
C ALA A 240 -34.11 -10.49 -7.92
N LEU A 241 -34.29 -11.77 -8.30
CA LEU A 241 -35.09 -12.21 -9.44
C LEU A 241 -36.57 -12.43 -9.09
N GLN A 242 -37.01 -12.11 -7.86
CA GLN A 242 -38.36 -12.32 -7.35
C GLN A 242 -38.82 -13.79 -7.34
N ARG A 243 -37.88 -14.73 -7.34
CA ARG A 243 -38.13 -16.19 -7.26
C ARG A 243 -38.18 -16.64 -5.80
N ASN A 244 -39.08 -16.00 -5.01
CA ASN A 244 -39.10 -16.10 -3.55
C ASN A 244 -39.26 -17.52 -3.01
N LYS A 245 -40.09 -18.37 -3.64
CA LYS A 245 -40.28 -19.77 -3.20
C LYS A 245 -38.99 -20.59 -3.28
N GLU A 246 -38.22 -20.41 -4.34
CA GLU A 246 -36.95 -21.09 -4.51
C GLU A 246 -35.87 -20.53 -3.55
N ALA A 247 -35.91 -19.23 -3.32
CA ALA A 247 -35.03 -18.60 -2.31
C ALA A 247 -35.30 -19.13 -0.90
N MET A 248 -36.57 -19.25 -0.50
CA MET A 248 -36.94 -19.83 0.79
C MET A 248 -36.49 -21.29 0.91
N ALA A 249 -36.65 -22.09 -0.14
CA ALA A 249 -36.17 -23.47 -0.14
C ALA A 249 -34.64 -23.54 0.06
N ALA A 250 -33.88 -22.70 -0.65
CA ALA A 250 -32.43 -22.62 -0.52
C ALA A 250 -32.00 -22.19 0.91
N LEU A 251 -32.68 -21.21 1.52
CA LEU A 251 -32.37 -20.74 2.87
C LEU A 251 -32.75 -21.77 3.95
N ASN A 252 -33.87 -22.50 3.77
CA ASN A 252 -34.25 -23.58 4.68
C ASN A 252 -33.19 -24.70 4.73
N GLU A 253 -32.50 -24.92 3.63
CA GLU A 253 -31.36 -25.85 3.55
C GLU A 253 -30.07 -25.24 4.14
N ALA A 254 -29.82 -23.95 3.89
CA ALA A 254 -28.61 -23.26 4.30
C ALA A 254 -28.52 -23.00 5.82
N ILE A 255 -29.58 -22.47 6.44
CA ILE A 255 -29.58 -22.00 7.82
C ILE A 255 -29.16 -23.09 8.82
N PRO A 256 -29.73 -24.32 8.79
CA PRO A 256 -29.29 -25.38 9.70
C PRO A 256 -27.82 -25.77 9.50
N GLY A 257 -27.35 -25.79 8.25
CA GLY A 257 -25.97 -26.10 7.89
C GLY A 257 -24.97 -25.05 8.44
N LEU A 258 -25.30 -23.76 8.25
CA LEU A 258 -24.49 -22.64 8.76
C LEU A 258 -24.42 -22.62 10.28
N ARG A 259 -25.56 -22.89 10.96
CA ARG A 259 -25.64 -22.97 12.41
C ARG A 259 -24.78 -24.11 12.95
N LYS A 260 -24.86 -25.30 12.33
CA LYS A 260 -24.04 -26.46 12.70
C LYS A 260 -22.54 -26.21 12.47
N ALA A 261 -22.19 -25.51 11.40
CA ALA A 261 -20.80 -25.17 11.08
C ALA A 261 -20.22 -24.02 11.92
N GLY A 262 -21.04 -23.32 12.70
CA GLY A 262 -20.61 -22.12 13.44
C GLY A 262 -20.26 -20.93 12.55
N ASN A 263 -20.71 -20.91 11.30
CA ASN A 263 -20.46 -19.78 10.40
C ASN A 263 -21.47 -18.66 10.66
N LEU A 264 -21.19 -17.89 11.71
CA LEU A 264 -22.12 -16.87 12.21
C LEU A 264 -22.37 -15.76 11.18
N HIS A 265 -21.34 -15.29 10.48
CA HIS A 265 -21.53 -14.19 9.51
C HIS A 265 -22.50 -14.59 8.37
N SER A 266 -22.26 -15.73 7.72
CA SER A 266 -23.16 -16.22 6.68
C SER A 266 -24.55 -16.60 7.22
N LEU A 267 -24.65 -17.06 8.48
CA LEU A 267 -25.91 -17.31 9.16
C LEU A 267 -26.72 -16.02 9.33
N GLY A 268 -26.09 -14.93 9.79
CA GLY A 268 -26.76 -13.64 9.92
C GLY A 268 -27.30 -13.13 8.59
N ILE A 269 -26.50 -13.24 7.51
CA ILE A 269 -26.96 -12.88 6.15
C ILE A 269 -28.17 -13.73 5.73
N ALA A 270 -28.12 -15.05 5.93
CA ALA A 270 -29.21 -15.95 5.58
C ALA A 270 -30.48 -15.65 6.41
N CYS A 271 -30.32 -15.31 7.70
CA CYS A 271 -31.43 -14.90 8.55
C CYS A 271 -32.06 -13.57 8.09
N ASN A 272 -31.26 -12.56 7.72
CA ASN A 272 -31.79 -11.31 7.15
C ASN A 272 -32.58 -11.57 5.85
N GLN A 273 -32.08 -12.43 4.98
CA GLN A 273 -32.77 -12.81 3.75
C GLN A 273 -34.09 -13.56 4.04
N MET A 274 -34.07 -14.51 4.97
CA MET A 274 -35.27 -15.25 5.37
C MET A 274 -36.28 -14.32 6.05
N GLY A 275 -35.84 -13.43 6.94
CA GLY A 275 -36.72 -12.45 7.58
C GLY A 275 -37.45 -11.58 6.57
N ARG A 276 -36.74 -11.12 5.53
CA ARG A 276 -37.33 -10.34 4.43
C ARG A 276 -38.38 -11.14 3.66
N LEU A 277 -38.10 -12.40 3.34
CA LEU A 277 -39.06 -13.26 2.63
C LEU A 277 -40.30 -13.54 3.49
N GLN A 278 -40.13 -13.84 4.79
CA GLN A 278 -41.26 -14.07 5.72
C GLN A 278 -42.12 -12.83 5.86
N HIS A 279 -41.53 -11.64 5.96
CA HIS A 279 -42.27 -10.37 5.97
C HIS A 279 -43.07 -10.16 4.66
N GLN A 280 -42.49 -10.45 3.53
CA GLN A 280 -43.19 -10.36 2.22
C GLN A 280 -44.39 -11.32 2.10
N GLU A 281 -44.32 -12.48 2.77
CA GLU A 281 -45.43 -13.45 2.84
C GLU A 281 -46.44 -13.10 3.94
N GLY A 282 -46.22 -11.99 4.68
CA GLY A 282 -47.11 -11.57 5.79
C GLY A 282 -46.89 -12.30 7.12
N ASN A 283 -45.81 -13.06 7.23
CA ASN A 283 -45.45 -13.83 8.43
C ASN A 283 -44.52 -13.01 9.35
N ASP A 284 -45.00 -11.83 9.81
CA ASP A 284 -44.19 -10.86 10.56
C ASP A 284 -43.57 -11.42 11.84
N THR A 285 -44.27 -12.32 12.54
CA THR A 285 -43.74 -12.98 13.76
C THR A 285 -42.45 -13.79 13.45
N GLU A 286 -42.45 -14.57 12.38
CA GLU A 286 -41.27 -15.33 11.96
C GLU A 286 -40.19 -14.39 11.39
N ALA A 287 -40.58 -13.36 10.67
CA ALA A 287 -39.66 -12.35 10.17
C ALA A 287 -38.85 -11.68 11.30
N VAL A 288 -39.55 -11.24 12.34
CA VAL A 288 -38.96 -10.64 13.55
C VAL A 288 -37.98 -11.58 14.24
N ARG A 289 -38.32 -12.88 14.35
CA ARG A 289 -37.41 -13.88 14.93
C ARG A 289 -36.09 -14.00 14.17
N TYR A 290 -36.15 -14.07 12.83
CA TYR A 290 -34.97 -14.16 12.01
C TYR A 290 -34.13 -12.88 12.03
N TYR A 291 -34.79 -11.71 12.01
CA TYR A 291 -34.07 -10.44 12.08
C TYR A 291 -33.37 -10.23 13.43
N TYR A 292 -33.95 -10.68 14.54
CA TYR A 292 -33.28 -10.62 15.86
C TYR A 292 -32.08 -11.56 15.93
N GLU A 293 -32.16 -12.77 15.36
CA GLU A 293 -31.02 -13.67 15.29
C GLU A 293 -29.87 -13.03 14.46
N ALA A 294 -30.19 -12.41 13.34
CA ALA A 294 -29.22 -11.69 12.51
C ALA A 294 -28.64 -10.48 13.26
N LEU A 295 -29.49 -9.70 13.93
CA LEU A 295 -29.09 -8.52 14.70
C LEU A 295 -28.11 -8.87 15.83
N ASP A 296 -28.36 -9.94 16.59
CA ASP A 296 -27.47 -10.41 17.67
C ASP A 296 -26.09 -10.77 17.10
N ILE A 297 -26.05 -11.48 15.96
CA ILE A 297 -24.80 -11.85 15.28
C ILE A 297 -24.02 -10.61 14.86
N PHE A 298 -24.64 -9.69 14.13
CA PHE A 298 -23.94 -8.55 13.55
C PHE A 298 -23.53 -7.51 14.58
N THR A 299 -24.32 -7.33 15.65
CA THR A 299 -23.94 -6.47 16.78
C THR A 299 -22.69 -7.00 17.48
N ARG A 300 -22.60 -8.31 17.74
CA ARG A 300 -21.38 -8.93 18.30
C ARG A 300 -20.16 -8.86 17.40
N GLN A 301 -20.38 -8.90 16.08
CA GLN A 301 -19.30 -8.81 15.10
C GLN A 301 -18.92 -7.37 14.74
N HIS A 302 -19.63 -6.37 15.27
CA HIS A 302 -19.49 -4.95 14.89
C HIS A 302 -19.65 -4.71 13.37
N ASP A 303 -20.52 -5.52 12.73
CA ASP A 303 -20.85 -5.37 11.31
C ASP A 303 -21.99 -4.37 11.15
N LEU A 304 -21.66 -3.09 11.13
CA LEU A 304 -22.62 -1.98 11.08
C LEU A 304 -23.51 -2.03 9.83
N PHE A 305 -22.96 -2.50 8.71
CA PHE A 305 -23.70 -2.60 7.46
C PHE A 305 -24.84 -3.63 7.54
N ASN A 306 -24.53 -4.86 7.96
CA ASN A 306 -25.53 -5.90 8.10
C ASN A 306 -26.44 -5.68 9.31
N GLU A 307 -25.95 -5.04 10.40
CA GLU A 307 -26.77 -4.57 11.52
C GLU A 307 -27.86 -3.60 11.03
N SER A 308 -27.50 -2.64 10.15
CA SER A 308 -28.48 -1.68 9.62
C SER A 308 -29.62 -2.37 8.87
N HIS A 309 -29.32 -3.40 8.06
CA HIS A 309 -30.34 -4.17 7.35
C HIS A 309 -31.27 -4.95 8.31
N SER A 310 -30.71 -5.55 9.37
CA SER A 310 -31.51 -6.24 10.38
C SER A 310 -32.48 -5.27 11.08
N ARG A 311 -32.01 -4.07 11.42
CA ARG A 311 -32.83 -3.03 12.08
C ARG A 311 -33.91 -2.46 11.16
N GLN A 312 -33.59 -2.25 9.88
CA GLN A 312 -34.59 -1.87 8.89
C GLN A 312 -35.69 -2.93 8.77
N GLY A 313 -35.32 -4.22 8.69
CA GLY A 313 -36.28 -5.31 8.61
C GLY A 313 -37.17 -5.41 9.87
N LEU A 314 -36.58 -5.20 11.05
CA LEU A 314 -37.36 -5.13 12.32
C LEU A 314 -38.32 -3.96 12.34
N TYR A 315 -37.93 -2.79 11.89
CA TYR A 315 -38.83 -1.64 11.76
C TYR A 315 -40.01 -1.98 10.87
N GLU A 316 -39.78 -2.53 9.69
CA GLU A 316 -40.84 -2.87 8.73
C GLU A 316 -41.79 -3.93 9.29
N ALA A 317 -41.30 -4.98 9.94
CA ALA A 317 -42.09 -6.08 10.47
C ALA A 317 -42.83 -5.72 11.78
N LEU A 318 -42.30 -4.81 12.60
CA LEU A 318 -42.89 -4.44 13.89
C LEU A 318 -43.83 -3.23 13.85
N ARG A 319 -43.78 -2.41 12.79
CA ARG A 319 -44.49 -1.11 12.73
C ARG A 319 -46.02 -1.22 12.96
N ALA A 320 -46.62 -2.36 12.57
CA ALA A 320 -48.05 -2.60 12.74
C ALA A 320 -48.42 -3.17 14.11
N THR A 321 -47.51 -3.93 14.75
CA THR A 321 -47.78 -4.66 16.00
C THR A 321 -47.18 -4.00 17.23
N ASN A 322 -46.01 -3.32 17.08
CA ASN A 322 -45.34 -2.61 18.18
C ASN A 322 -44.62 -1.36 17.64
N PRO A 323 -45.38 -0.25 17.42
CA PRO A 323 -44.84 0.96 16.81
C PRO A 323 -43.67 1.60 17.58
N ASP A 324 -43.69 1.57 18.91
CA ASP A 324 -42.64 2.18 19.74
C ASP A 324 -41.31 1.45 19.58
N LEU A 325 -41.32 0.12 19.57
CA LEU A 325 -40.15 -0.69 19.37
C LEU A 325 -39.66 -0.58 17.93
N ALA A 326 -40.56 -0.52 16.95
CA ALA A 326 -40.24 -0.28 15.57
C ALA A 326 -39.48 1.05 15.42
N MET A 327 -39.95 2.13 16.06
CA MET A 327 -39.31 3.43 16.00
C MET A 327 -37.88 3.38 16.58
N GLN A 328 -37.65 2.69 17.70
CA GLN A 328 -36.29 2.51 18.26
C GLN A 328 -35.32 1.83 17.24
N HIS A 329 -35.80 0.83 16.51
CA HIS A 329 -35.00 0.21 15.47
C HIS A 329 -34.76 1.15 14.30
N ASN A 330 -35.74 1.96 13.92
CA ASN A 330 -35.59 2.94 12.84
C ASN A 330 -34.61 4.06 13.22
N ASP A 331 -34.64 4.56 14.44
CA ASP A 331 -33.72 5.59 14.92
C ASP A 331 -32.27 5.09 14.83
N ARG A 332 -32.04 3.87 15.35
CA ARG A 332 -30.70 3.25 15.26
C ARG A 332 -30.31 2.92 13.83
N TYR A 333 -31.22 2.51 12.97
CA TYR A 333 -30.97 2.34 11.53
C TYR A 333 -30.51 3.64 10.88
N ASN A 334 -31.16 4.77 11.19
CA ASN A 334 -30.77 6.08 10.65
C ASN A 334 -29.37 6.50 11.12
N GLU A 335 -29.05 6.34 12.41
CA GLU A 335 -27.71 6.60 12.94
C GLU A 335 -26.62 5.78 12.22
N LEU A 336 -26.87 4.48 12.03
CA LEU A 336 -25.95 3.58 11.34
C LEU A 336 -25.77 3.97 9.87
N ARG A 337 -26.89 4.29 9.19
CA ARG A 337 -26.87 4.73 7.80
C ARG A 337 -26.06 6.01 7.62
N ASP A 338 -26.26 7.00 8.50
CA ASP A 338 -25.54 8.27 8.44
C ASP A 338 -24.04 8.06 8.72
N SER A 339 -23.69 7.22 9.71
CA SER A 339 -22.30 6.82 9.97
C SER A 339 -21.64 6.11 8.78
N LEU A 340 -22.36 5.20 8.13
CA LEU A 340 -21.88 4.49 6.95
C LEU A 340 -21.72 5.43 5.74
N TYR A 341 -22.62 6.42 5.60
CA TYR A 341 -22.53 7.45 4.56
C TYR A 341 -21.34 8.38 4.76
N ASP A 342 -21.08 8.80 6.00
CA ASP A 342 -19.92 9.63 6.34
C ASP A 342 -18.60 8.90 6.06
N GLN A 343 -18.54 7.60 6.39
CA GLN A 343 -17.40 6.76 6.08
C GLN A 343 -17.20 6.62 4.57
N GLU A 344 -18.27 6.35 3.81
CA GLU A 344 -18.23 6.23 2.34
C GLU A 344 -17.80 7.54 1.67
N THR A 345 -18.30 8.69 2.17
CA THR A 345 -17.93 10.01 1.67
C THR A 345 -16.46 10.31 1.96
N GLY A 346 -15.96 9.96 3.17
CA GLY A 346 -14.56 10.09 3.53
C GLY A 346 -13.63 9.25 2.66
N GLU A 347 -14.00 8.00 2.36
CA GLU A 347 -13.27 7.11 1.46
C GLU A 347 -13.27 7.64 0.01
N LEU A 348 -14.42 8.16 -0.46
CA LEU A 348 -14.55 8.73 -1.79
C LEU A 348 -13.69 9.99 -1.96
N LEU A 349 -13.66 10.87 -0.96
CA LEU A 349 -12.80 12.06 -0.94
C LEU A 349 -11.31 11.68 -0.89
N SER A 350 -10.96 10.68 -0.10
CA SER A 350 -9.59 10.11 -0.05
C SER A 350 -9.17 9.55 -1.41
N LYS A 351 -10.08 8.84 -2.08
CA LYS A 351 -9.85 8.31 -3.43
C LYS A 351 -9.66 9.41 -4.47
N TYR A 352 -10.51 10.44 -4.47
CA TYR A 352 -10.35 11.58 -5.38
C TYR A 352 -9.06 12.35 -5.12
N ALA A 353 -8.65 12.50 -3.86
CA ALA A 353 -7.37 13.09 -3.52
C ALA A 353 -6.19 12.25 -4.06
N ALA A 354 -6.25 10.92 -3.90
CA ALA A 354 -5.23 10.02 -4.43
C ALA A 354 -5.19 9.96 -5.96
N GLU A 355 -6.34 10.04 -6.64
CA GLU A 355 -6.43 10.14 -8.10
C GLU A 355 -5.85 11.47 -8.59
N TYR A 356 -6.16 12.57 -7.93
CA TYR A 356 -5.63 13.90 -8.25
C TYR A 356 -4.11 13.96 -8.07
N ASP A 357 -3.58 13.42 -6.97
CA ASP A 357 -2.12 13.33 -6.74
C ASP A 357 -1.44 12.44 -7.79
N ASN A 358 -2.09 11.36 -8.21
CA ASN A 358 -1.57 10.46 -9.24
C ASN A 358 -1.59 11.11 -10.64
N ASP A 359 -2.59 11.90 -10.95
CA ASP A 359 -2.69 12.63 -12.22
C ASP A 359 -1.69 13.80 -12.27
N THR A 360 -1.46 14.50 -11.17
CA THR A 360 -0.41 15.52 -11.08
C THR A 360 0.97 14.92 -11.23
N LEU A 361 1.26 13.78 -10.58
CA LEU A 361 2.51 13.04 -10.74
C LEU A 361 2.69 12.49 -12.17
N ARG A 362 1.62 12.09 -12.84
CA ARG A 362 1.67 11.69 -14.26
C ARG A 362 2.00 12.86 -15.16
N GLN A 363 1.36 14.03 -14.96
CA GLN A 363 1.65 15.25 -15.72
C GLN A 363 3.09 15.73 -15.51
N GLU A 364 3.60 15.70 -14.27
CA GLU A 364 4.99 16.02 -13.97
C GLU A 364 5.97 15.04 -14.66
N ASN A 365 5.70 13.74 -14.60
CA ASN A 365 6.50 12.72 -15.26
C ASN A 365 6.46 12.83 -16.79
N GLU A 366 5.33 13.18 -17.39
CA GLU A 366 5.24 13.45 -18.82
C GLU A 366 6.02 14.70 -19.19
N GLY A 367 5.96 15.76 -18.39
CA GLY A 367 6.78 16.95 -18.55
C GLY A 367 8.29 16.66 -18.46
N HIS A 368 8.72 15.80 -17.53
CA HIS A 368 10.12 15.34 -17.43
C HIS A 368 10.53 14.48 -18.64
N ARG A 369 9.69 13.59 -19.10
CA ARG A 369 9.95 12.77 -20.31
C ARG A 369 10.06 13.63 -21.57
N TRP A 370 9.24 14.67 -21.71
CA TRP A 370 9.33 15.64 -22.79
C TRP A 370 10.63 16.43 -22.77
N ARG A 371 11.07 16.90 -21.61
CA ARG A 371 12.37 17.60 -21.44
C ARG A 371 13.54 16.69 -21.77
N LEU A 372 13.52 15.45 -21.31
CA LEU A 372 14.57 14.46 -21.64
C LEU A 372 14.64 14.17 -23.15
N ARG A 373 13.48 14.04 -23.82
CA ARG A 373 13.44 13.89 -25.30
C ARG A 373 14.00 15.11 -25.99
N LEU A 374 13.68 16.32 -25.54
CA LEU A 374 14.20 17.56 -26.09
C LEU A 374 15.72 17.64 -25.94
N TYR A 375 16.26 17.31 -24.74
CA TYR A 375 17.71 17.29 -24.53
C TYR A 375 18.42 16.25 -25.41
N LEU A 376 17.82 15.09 -25.60
CA LEU A 376 18.34 14.07 -26.50
C LEU A 376 18.43 14.57 -27.96
N ILE A 377 17.36 15.24 -28.44
CA ILE A 377 17.33 15.83 -29.78
C ILE A 377 18.40 16.91 -29.93
N LEU A 378 18.52 17.81 -28.94
CA LEU A 378 19.55 18.86 -28.95
C LEU A 378 20.97 18.27 -28.93
N PHE A 379 21.20 17.21 -28.17
CA PHE A 379 22.47 16.50 -28.11
C PHE A 379 22.82 15.85 -29.46
N ILE A 380 21.87 15.20 -30.10
CA ILE A 380 22.06 14.61 -31.44
C ILE A 380 22.35 15.72 -32.47
N ALA A 381 21.62 16.84 -32.42
CA ALA A 381 21.87 17.99 -33.32
C ALA A 381 23.28 18.57 -33.12
N ALA A 382 23.76 18.68 -31.88
CA ALA A 382 25.11 19.13 -31.58
C ALA A 382 26.16 18.16 -32.13
N LEU A 383 25.97 16.84 -32.01
CA LEU A 383 26.86 15.84 -32.59
C LEU A 383 26.91 15.93 -34.11
N VAL A 384 25.76 16.13 -34.77
CA VAL A 384 25.68 16.32 -36.23
C VAL A 384 26.44 17.59 -36.64
N LEU A 385 26.30 18.68 -35.91
CA LEU A 385 26.98 19.93 -36.15
C LEU A 385 28.53 19.76 -36.03
N VAL A 386 28.99 19.08 -34.99
CA VAL A 386 30.41 18.75 -34.80
C VAL A 386 30.92 17.88 -35.96
N ALA A 387 30.14 16.89 -36.39
CA ALA A 387 30.49 16.05 -37.53
C ALA A 387 30.62 16.86 -38.85
N ILE A 388 29.70 17.79 -39.09
CA ILE A 388 29.73 18.69 -40.26
C ILE A 388 30.97 19.60 -40.20
N LEU A 389 31.26 20.19 -39.04
CA LEU A 389 32.45 21.03 -38.85
C LEU A 389 33.73 20.22 -39.07
N TRP A 390 33.79 19.00 -38.51
CA TRP A 390 34.95 18.10 -38.71
C TRP A 390 35.12 17.70 -40.17
N LEU A 391 34.05 17.36 -40.88
CA LEU A 391 34.07 17.05 -42.30
C LEU A 391 34.53 18.26 -43.14
N SER A 392 34.02 19.45 -42.79
CA SER A 392 34.42 20.70 -43.46
C SER A 392 35.91 21.02 -43.22
N TYR A 393 36.37 20.83 -41.96
CA TYR A 393 37.80 20.97 -41.62
C TYR A 393 38.66 19.98 -42.39
N ARG A 394 38.26 18.70 -42.45
CA ARG A 394 38.94 17.64 -43.18
C ARG A 394 39.01 17.95 -44.68
N ARG A 395 37.92 18.47 -45.27
CA ARG A 395 37.89 18.91 -46.68
C ARG A 395 38.84 20.09 -46.93
N ARG A 396 38.92 21.06 -45.98
CA ARG A 396 39.88 22.19 -46.09
C ARG A 396 41.32 21.70 -46.00
N GLN A 397 41.63 20.77 -45.13
CA GLN A 397 42.97 20.17 -45.01
C GLN A 397 43.35 19.41 -46.30
N GLN A 398 42.44 18.64 -46.88
CA GLN A 398 42.68 17.94 -48.13
C GLN A 398 42.90 18.91 -49.31
N ARG A 399 42.19 20.05 -49.33
CA ARG A 399 42.45 21.11 -50.36
C ARG A 399 43.82 21.72 -50.16
N ARG A 400 44.21 22.05 -48.93
CA ARG A 400 45.53 22.56 -48.61
C ARG A 400 46.66 21.59 -49.03
N ILE A 401 46.45 20.30 -48.73
CA ILE A 401 47.44 19.27 -49.14
C ILE A 401 47.51 19.19 -50.65
N ARG A 402 46.40 19.26 -51.39
CA ARG A 402 46.42 19.28 -52.86
C ARG A 402 47.11 20.53 -53.38
N GLU A 403 46.81 21.72 -52.85
CA GLU A 403 47.47 22.96 -53.23
C GLU A 403 48.99 22.92 -52.97
N LEU A 404 49.42 22.33 -51.85
CA LEU A 404 50.84 22.11 -51.55
C LEU A 404 51.49 21.08 -52.50
N MET A 405 50.77 20.01 -52.82
CA MET A 405 51.29 19.01 -53.81
C MET A 405 51.37 19.61 -55.21
N ASP A 406 50.43 20.44 -55.64
CA ASP A 406 50.45 21.16 -56.89
C ASP A 406 51.61 22.22 -56.93
N GLN A 407 51.89 22.86 -55.78
CA GLN A 407 53.06 23.76 -55.65
C GLN A 407 54.35 23.00 -55.67
N LEU A 408 54.45 21.83 -55.02
CA LEU A 408 55.63 20.96 -55.09
C LEU A 408 55.87 20.42 -56.50
N ALA A 409 54.80 19.98 -57.17
CA ALA A 409 54.94 19.53 -58.59
C ALA A 409 55.45 20.65 -59.53
N LYS A 410 54.93 21.89 -59.32
CA LYS A 410 55.43 23.07 -60.07
C LYS A 410 56.84 23.46 -59.67
N SER A 411 57.26 23.26 -58.41
CA SER A 411 58.64 23.50 -57.98
C SER A 411 59.59 22.42 -58.52
N GLU A 412 59.13 21.14 -58.58
CA GLU A 412 59.92 20.06 -59.22
C GLU A 412 60.05 20.24 -60.71
N GLU A 413 59.05 20.77 -61.44
CA GLU A 413 59.16 21.16 -62.84
C GLU A 413 60.11 22.32 -62.99
N SER A 414 60.17 23.32 -62.12
CA SER A 414 61.09 24.42 -62.14
C SER A 414 62.50 24.01 -61.69
N GLU A 415 62.64 23.04 -60.76
CA GLU A 415 63.99 22.48 -60.41
C GLU A 415 64.55 21.54 -61.45
N SER A 416 63.76 20.93 -62.32
CA SER A 416 64.22 20.16 -63.45
C SER A 416 64.83 21.06 -64.57
N GLU A 417 64.40 22.32 -64.66
CA GLU A 417 64.98 23.34 -65.52
C GLU A 417 66.25 24.01 -64.95
N VAL A 418 66.47 23.96 -63.61
CA VAL A 418 67.60 24.60 -62.90
C VAL A 418 68.70 23.61 -62.53
N ARG A 419 68.56 22.28 -62.71
CA ARG A 419 69.62 21.28 -62.46
C ARG A 419 70.69 21.28 -63.53
N GLY A 420 71.12 22.50 -63.88
CA GLY A 420 72.32 22.75 -64.76
C GLY A 420 73.46 23.48 -64.06
N TYR A 421 73.31 23.94 -62.84
CA TYR A 421 74.40 24.66 -62.17
C TYR A 421 74.52 24.42 -60.70
N GLU A 422 75.64 23.78 -60.33
CA GLU A 422 76.41 23.88 -59.08
C GLU A 422 75.94 23.30 -57.74
N ASN A 423 76.73 22.33 -57.41
CA ASN A 423 77.16 21.87 -56.09
C ASN A 423 77.54 23.00 -55.11
N SER A 424 77.33 22.73 -53.89
CA SER A 424 78.21 22.88 -52.71
C SER A 424 77.69 23.70 -51.56
N HIS A 425 78.06 23.15 -50.42
CA HIS A 425 78.22 23.62 -49.05
C HIS A 425 77.00 23.50 -48.07
N GLU A 426 77.14 22.45 -47.25
CA GLU A 426 77.45 22.43 -45.79
C GLU A 426 76.47 23.16 -44.87
N ALA A 427 75.80 22.40 -44.07
CA ALA A 427 76.03 22.05 -42.66
C ALA A 427 75.53 23.04 -41.55
N GLN A 428 74.98 22.46 -40.57
CA GLN A 428 74.99 22.74 -39.11
C GLN A 428 73.80 23.41 -38.43
N ASP A 429 73.37 22.60 -37.55
CA ASP A 429 73.06 22.78 -36.09
C ASP A 429 71.84 23.55 -35.62
N GLY A 430 71.12 22.86 -34.75
CA GLY A 430 70.90 23.34 -33.42
C GLY A 430 69.48 23.23 -32.85
N ASN A 431 69.25 22.13 -32.15
CA ASN A 431 68.56 21.99 -30.89
C ASN A 431 67.66 23.12 -30.39
N LEU A 432 66.43 22.77 -30.01
CA LEU A 432 65.98 22.82 -28.63
C LEU A 432 64.46 22.47 -28.50
N ALA A 433 64.21 21.45 -27.73
CA ALA A 433 62.92 21.12 -27.14
C ALA A 433 62.77 21.85 -25.78
N PRO A 434 61.80 21.54 -24.94
CA PRO A 434 60.35 21.50 -25.04
C PRO A 434 59.68 22.27 -23.87
N SER A 435 58.38 22.39 -23.83
CA SER A 435 57.69 22.60 -22.54
C SER A 435 56.30 21.99 -22.54
N SER A 436 56.08 21.30 -21.45
CA SER A 436 54.97 20.43 -21.13
C SER A 436 53.70 21.17 -20.68
N PRO A 437 52.59 20.43 -20.53
CA PRO A 437 51.26 20.99 -20.35
C PRO A 437 50.81 21.03 -18.87
N HIS A 438 49.89 21.89 -18.56
CA HIS A 438 49.19 21.94 -17.27
C HIS A 438 47.85 21.19 -17.33
N PRO A 439 47.38 20.66 -16.16
CA PRO A 439 46.29 19.69 -16.06
C PRO A 439 44.92 20.35 -15.96
N PRO A 440 43.85 19.59 -16.19
CA PRO A 440 42.47 20.09 -16.16
C PRO A 440 41.90 20.11 -14.74
N THR A 441 41.09 21.11 -14.48
CA THR A 441 40.28 21.30 -13.28
C THR A 441 39.05 20.37 -13.24
N PRO A 442 38.62 19.96 -12.06
CA PRO A 442 37.54 18.95 -11.92
C PRO A 442 36.17 19.53 -12.15
N THR A 443 35.39 18.84 -12.93
CA THR A 443 33.94 19.02 -13.13
C THR A 443 33.17 18.66 -11.86
N LYS A 444 32.29 19.56 -11.44
CA LYS A 444 31.30 19.32 -10.39
C LYS A 444 30.24 18.33 -10.90
N GLU A 445 30.16 17.18 -10.27
CA GLU A 445 29.04 16.28 -10.39
C GLU A 445 27.79 16.86 -9.69
N SER A 446 26.69 16.91 -10.39
CA SER A 446 25.37 17.17 -9.84
C SER A 446 24.81 15.88 -9.20
N PRO A 447 24.12 15.96 -8.06
CA PRO A 447 23.65 14.75 -7.36
C PRO A 447 22.48 14.10 -8.07
N ASP A 448 22.62 12.81 -8.29
CA ASP A 448 21.63 11.87 -8.79
C ASP A 448 20.48 11.71 -7.76
N THR A 449 19.24 12.00 -8.16
CA THR A 449 18.05 12.04 -7.29
C THR A 449 17.29 10.71 -7.25
N ASN A 450 17.95 9.57 -7.25
CA ASN A 450 17.28 8.26 -7.18
C ASN A 450 17.93 7.29 -6.17
N ASN A 451 18.24 7.78 -4.95
CA ASN A 451 18.64 6.89 -3.87
C ASN A 451 17.53 6.82 -2.82
N PRO A 452 17.09 5.63 -2.35
CA PRO A 452 16.11 5.52 -1.28
C PRO A 452 16.70 6.18 -0.02
N ILE A 453 15.90 7.05 0.61
CA ILE A 453 16.25 7.76 1.85
C ILE A 453 16.82 6.76 2.85
N SER A 454 18.04 6.99 3.33
CA SER A 454 18.72 6.11 4.28
C SER A 454 17.90 5.97 5.59
N ALA A 455 18.09 4.88 6.33
CA ALA A 455 17.43 4.69 7.62
C ALA A 455 17.75 5.84 8.60
N GLU A 456 18.99 6.35 8.55
CA GLU A 456 19.44 7.48 9.37
C GLU A 456 18.77 8.80 8.96
N ASP A 457 18.59 9.05 7.66
CA ASP A 457 17.92 10.24 7.18
C ASP A 457 16.43 10.20 7.50
N ARG A 458 15.82 9.03 7.46
CA ARG A 458 14.43 8.82 7.86
C ARG A 458 14.24 9.11 9.36
N ALA A 459 15.10 8.56 10.21
CA ALA A 459 15.08 8.81 11.66
C ALA A 459 15.30 10.31 11.95
N PHE A 460 16.23 10.95 11.24
CA PHE A 460 16.46 12.38 11.35
C PHE A 460 15.20 13.19 10.97
N LEU A 461 14.55 12.90 9.85
CA LEU A 461 13.33 13.61 9.43
C LEU A 461 12.15 13.38 10.39
N ILE A 462 12.00 12.19 10.96
CA ILE A 462 10.98 11.91 11.99
C ILE A 462 11.24 12.81 13.21
N ARG A 463 12.46 12.88 13.68
CA ARG A 463 12.79 13.74 14.83
C ARG A 463 12.57 15.23 14.54
N VAL A 464 12.88 15.69 13.32
CA VAL A 464 12.53 17.07 12.90
C VAL A 464 11.02 17.30 12.97
N ILE A 465 10.21 16.35 12.51
CA ILE A 465 8.74 16.45 12.55
C ILE A 465 8.26 16.51 14.01
N GLU A 466 8.82 15.72 14.91
CA GLU A 466 8.50 15.73 16.34
C GLU A 466 8.81 17.08 16.97
N VAL A 467 10.03 17.58 16.80
CA VAL A 467 10.47 18.89 17.30
C VAL A 467 9.59 20.02 16.78
N VAL A 468 9.30 20.01 15.48
CA VAL A 468 8.42 21.01 14.86
C VAL A 468 7.01 20.94 15.47
N ASN A 469 6.41 19.75 15.58
CA ASN A 469 5.05 19.59 16.11
C ASN A 469 4.94 20.00 17.60
N THR A 470 5.97 19.76 18.39
CA THR A 470 6.01 20.16 19.81
C THR A 470 6.05 21.68 19.96
N ASN A 471 6.77 22.37 19.08
CA ASN A 471 7.00 23.81 19.18
C ASN A 471 6.02 24.68 18.37
N LEU A 472 5.16 24.08 17.55
CA LEU A 472 4.18 24.83 16.74
C LEU A 472 3.21 25.69 17.57
N ALA A 473 2.98 25.36 18.84
CA ALA A 473 2.05 26.08 19.71
C ALA A 473 2.66 27.31 20.40
N THR A 474 3.98 27.52 20.32
CA THR A 474 4.70 28.53 21.11
C THR A 474 4.85 29.90 20.43
N CYS A 475 4.26 30.12 19.25
CA CYS A 475 4.25 31.38 18.47
C CYS A 475 5.62 32.05 18.19
N GLN A 476 6.72 31.49 18.67
CA GLN A 476 8.11 31.96 18.44
C GLN A 476 8.91 30.88 17.71
N PHE A 477 8.34 30.40 16.60
CA PHE A 477 8.93 29.29 15.87
C PHE A 477 9.95 29.80 14.85
N ASP A 478 11.25 29.66 15.17
CA ASP A 478 12.36 29.96 14.27
C ASP A 478 13.14 28.70 13.90
N ILE A 479 13.72 28.70 12.69
CA ILE A 479 14.56 27.59 12.18
C ILE A 479 15.77 27.35 13.09
N ASP A 480 16.25 28.41 13.75
CA ASP A 480 17.41 28.34 14.62
C ASP A 480 17.10 27.56 15.91
N SER A 481 15.91 27.73 16.49
CA SER A 481 15.45 26.93 17.64
C SER A 481 15.29 25.46 17.30
N VAL A 482 14.80 25.11 16.11
CA VAL A 482 14.73 23.71 15.67
C VAL A 482 16.13 23.12 15.50
N ALA A 483 17.07 23.86 14.94
CA ALA A 483 18.44 23.40 14.78
C ALA A 483 19.13 23.17 16.15
N GLU A 484 18.87 24.04 17.12
CA GLU A 484 19.39 23.95 18.49
C GLU A 484 18.82 22.73 19.23
N GLU A 485 17.51 22.48 19.17
CA GLU A 485 16.87 21.27 19.73
C GLU A 485 17.33 19.98 19.07
N MET A 486 17.72 20.05 17.80
CA MET A 486 18.35 18.92 17.10
C MET A 486 19.85 18.77 17.44
N GLY A 487 20.41 19.61 18.31
CA GLY A 487 21.82 19.60 18.67
C GLY A 487 22.76 19.96 17.51
N MET A 488 22.31 20.79 16.58
CA MET A 488 23.04 21.11 15.34
C MET A 488 23.21 22.62 15.15
N SER A 489 24.32 23.02 14.53
CA SER A 489 24.43 24.39 14.05
C SER A 489 23.47 24.60 12.85
N ARG A 490 22.99 25.84 12.64
CA ARG A 490 22.11 26.23 11.53
C ARG A 490 22.62 25.77 10.16
N SER A 491 23.92 25.86 9.91
CA SER A 491 24.54 25.44 8.66
C SER A 491 24.55 23.92 8.48
N THR A 492 24.82 23.19 9.55
CA THR A 492 24.78 21.72 9.58
C THR A 492 23.37 21.21 9.39
N PHE A 493 22.39 21.79 10.11
CA PHE A 493 20.98 21.47 9.97
C PHE A 493 20.48 21.71 8.54
N ARG A 494 20.80 22.88 7.95
CA ARG A 494 20.41 23.19 6.56
C ARG A 494 20.98 22.19 5.56
N ARG A 495 22.26 21.82 5.70
CA ARG A 495 22.92 20.86 4.81
C ARG A 495 22.31 19.47 4.95
N ARG A 496 22.05 19.01 6.18
CA ARG A 496 21.48 17.70 6.46
C ARG A 496 20.01 17.60 6.01
N MET A 497 19.23 18.66 6.23
CA MET A 497 17.86 18.74 5.71
C MET A 497 17.79 18.64 4.20
N LEU A 498 18.67 19.37 3.50
CA LEU A 498 18.74 19.31 2.04
C LEU A 498 19.14 17.92 1.54
N ALA A 499 20.09 17.28 2.20
CA ALA A 499 20.53 15.92 1.86
C ALA A 499 19.43 14.88 2.10
N ALA A 500 18.74 14.95 3.27
CA ALA A 500 17.75 13.96 3.68
C ALA A 500 16.38 14.14 3.01
N SER A 501 15.94 15.37 2.72
CA SER A 501 14.59 15.68 2.21
C SER A 501 14.57 16.30 0.81
N GLY A 502 15.71 16.66 0.25
CA GLY A 502 15.79 17.43 -1.00
C GLY A 502 15.26 18.86 -0.89
N SER A 503 14.87 19.30 0.32
CA SER A 503 14.18 20.58 0.57
C SER A 503 14.92 21.45 1.57
N THR A 504 14.74 22.77 1.46
CA THR A 504 15.28 23.66 2.50
C THR A 504 14.50 23.51 3.80
N PRO A 505 15.12 23.73 4.99
CA PRO A 505 14.42 23.66 6.28
C PRO A 505 13.11 24.46 6.30
N LYS A 506 13.14 25.69 5.78
CA LYS A 506 11.94 26.55 5.71
C LYS A 506 10.83 25.94 4.88
N ALA A 507 11.13 25.37 3.72
CA ALA A 507 10.14 24.74 2.86
C ALA A 507 9.53 23.49 3.52
N TYR A 508 10.37 22.66 4.14
CA TYR A 508 9.94 21.44 4.83
C TYR A 508 9.05 21.73 6.04
N ILE A 509 9.46 22.69 6.89
CA ILE A 509 8.68 23.14 8.05
C ILE A 509 7.34 23.74 7.61
N THR A 510 7.35 24.59 6.57
CA THR A 510 6.11 25.15 6.02
C THR A 510 5.16 24.04 5.53
N ALA A 511 5.67 22.97 4.95
CA ALA A 511 4.84 21.83 4.54
C ALA A 511 4.17 21.14 5.74
N ILE A 512 4.89 20.97 6.87
CA ILE A 512 4.32 20.43 8.12
C ILE A 512 3.23 21.35 8.66
N GLN A 513 3.49 22.67 8.70
CA GLN A 513 2.52 23.68 9.15
C GLN A 513 1.25 23.65 8.30
N MET A 514 1.38 23.58 6.98
CA MET A 514 0.25 23.51 6.05
C MET A 514 -0.55 22.23 6.19
N ARG A 515 0.11 21.10 6.41
CA ARG A 515 -0.57 19.81 6.68
C ARG A 515 -1.38 19.88 7.98
N ARG A 516 -0.83 20.47 9.04
CA ARG A 516 -1.55 20.70 10.30
C ARG A 516 -2.75 21.63 10.11
N ALA A 517 -2.57 22.71 9.36
CA ALA A 517 -3.64 23.66 9.06
C ALA A 517 -4.81 23.01 8.31
N SER A 518 -4.51 22.21 7.29
CA SER A 518 -5.51 21.42 6.54
C SER A 518 -6.30 20.50 7.48
N ASN A 519 -5.62 19.80 8.39
CA ASN A 519 -6.27 18.90 9.35
C ASN A 519 -7.15 19.65 10.36
N LEU A 520 -6.70 20.82 10.84
CA LEU A 520 -7.48 21.66 11.77
C LEU A 520 -8.74 22.21 11.09
N LEU A 521 -8.63 22.70 9.85
CA LEU A 521 -9.77 23.21 9.09
C LEU A 521 -10.82 22.15 8.80
N LYS A 522 -10.40 20.89 8.62
CA LYS A 522 -11.30 19.74 8.40
C LYS A 522 -11.96 19.25 9.69
N ARG A 523 -11.20 19.19 10.80
CA ARG A 523 -11.68 18.63 12.08
C ARG A 523 -12.47 19.62 12.91
N HIS A 524 -12.19 20.92 12.74
CA HIS A 524 -12.80 22.00 13.51
C HIS A 524 -13.31 23.10 12.57
N PRO A 525 -14.43 22.87 11.86
CA PRO A 525 -14.96 23.80 10.88
C PRO A 525 -15.36 25.16 11.49
N ASP A 526 -15.67 25.18 12.79
CA ASP A 526 -16.06 26.41 13.52
C ASP A 526 -14.88 27.25 14.04
N MET A 527 -13.64 26.70 14.02
CA MET A 527 -12.46 27.39 14.50
C MET A 527 -12.13 28.61 13.62
N LEU A 528 -11.84 29.76 14.19
CA LEU A 528 -11.48 30.94 13.44
C LEU A 528 -10.19 30.76 12.64
N ILE A 529 -10.11 31.33 11.44
CA ILE A 529 -8.88 31.23 10.61
C ILE A 529 -7.66 31.82 11.32
N THR A 530 -7.87 32.84 12.16
CA THR A 530 -6.84 33.42 13.02
C THR A 530 -6.33 32.43 14.05
N GLU A 531 -7.21 31.62 14.66
CA GLU A 531 -6.86 30.58 15.62
C GLU A 531 -6.11 29.42 14.93
N VAL A 532 -6.56 29.00 13.75
CA VAL A 532 -5.86 28.00 12.95
C VAL A 532 -4.46 28.49 12.59
N SER A 533 -4.33 29.76 12.19
CA SER A 533 -3.04 30.40 11.89
C SER A 533 -2.09 30.34 13.08
N ALA A 534 -2.56 30.74 14.26
CA ALA A 534 -1.78 30.73 15.50
C ALA A 534 -1.37 29.30 15.91
N GLN A 535 -2.30 28.34 15.85
CA GLN A 535 -1.98 26.93 16.17
C GLN A 535 -1.04 26.26 15.18
N CYS A 536 -0.84 26.86 14.01
CA CYS A 536 0.15 26.42 13.02
C CYS A 536 1.47 27.21 13.10
N GLY A 537 1.65 28.06 14.13
CA GLY A 537 2.89 28.79 14.40
C GLY A 537 3.14 29.95 13.44
N PHE A 538 2.07 30.61 12.95
CA PHE A 538 2.19 31.86 12.17
C PHE A 538 1.91 33.06 13.05
N GLU A 539 2.80 34.04 13.01
CA GLU A 539 2.66 35.30 13.76
C GLU A 539 1.51 36.16 13.21
N ASP A 540 1.30 36.12 11.89
CA ASP A 540 0.22 36.87 11.24
C ASP A 540 -0.59 36.02 10.26
N THR A 541 -1.91 36.26 10.25
CA THR A 541 -2.87 35.53 9.40
C THR A 541 -2.65 35.82 7.91
N SER A 542 -2.05 36.93 7.53
CA SER A 542 -1.80 37.27 6.12
C SER A 542 -0.70 36.40 5.54
N SER A 543 0.36 36.17 6.30
CA SER A 543 1.44 35.24 5.94
C SER A 543 0.93 33.79 5.87
N PHE A 544 0.09 33.38 6.81
CA PHE A 544 -0.60 32.10 6.80
C PHE A 544 -1.46 31.94 5.54
N ASN A 545 -2.34 32.90 5.23
CA ASN A 545 -3.21 32.82 4.07
C ASN A 545 -2.43 32.73 2.75
N ARG A 546 -1.31 33.45 2.63
CA ARG A 546 -0.43 33.38 1.45
C ARG A 546 0.26 32.01 1.34
N ALA A 547 0.75 31.49 2.46
CA ALA A 547 1.38 30.16 2.50
C ALA A 547 0.37 29.05 2.19
N PHE A 548 -0.82 29.14 2.77
CA PHE A 548 -1.90 28.18 2.56
C PHE A 548 -2.40 28.19 1.10
N LYS A 549 -2.65 29.36 0.52
CA LYS A 549 -3.04 29.49 -0.88
C LYS A 549 -1.96 28.98 -1.83
N ARG A 550 -0.68 29.17 -1.49
CA ARG A 550 0.45 28.64 -2.27
C ARG A 550 0.50 27.12 -2.21
N ALA A 551 0.19 26.51 -1.05
CA ALA A 551 0.25 25.08 -0.83
C ALA A 551 -0.97 24.32 -1.42
N PHE A 552 -2.17 24.91 -1.31
CA PHE A 552 -3.43 24.23 -1.67
C PHE A 552 -4.18 24.88 -2.85
N GLY A 553 -3.66 25.95 -3.42
CA GLY A 553 -4.28 26.65 -4.56
C GLY A 553 -5.48 27.54 -4.20
N VAL A 554 -6.09 27.34 -3.02
CA VAL A 554 -7.28 28.04 -2.52
C VAL A 554 -7.03 28.70 -1.17
N SER A 555 -7.84 29.70 -0.80
CA SER A 555 -7.73 30.31 0.54
C SER A 555 -8.23 29.33 1.63
N PRO A 556 -7.77 29.49 2.91
CA PRO A 556 -8.26 28.66 4.01
C PRO A 556 -9.79 28.65 4.16
N SER A 557 -10.42 29.81 3.94
CA SER A 557 -11.89 29.93 4.00
C SER A 557 -12.59 29.18 2.86
N GLN A 558 -12.04 29.22 1.65
CA GLN A 558 -12.54 28.44 0.51
C GLN A 558 -12.31 26.95 0.70
N PHE A 559 -11.14 26.58 1.25
CA PHE A 559 -10.81 25.19 1.56
C PHE A 559 -11.79 24.58 2.58
N ARG A 560 -12.17 25.35 3.61
CA ARG A 560 -13.17 24.97 4.62
C ARG A 560 -14.56 24.81 4.00
N GLY A 561 -14.95 25.70 3.10
CA GLY A 561 -16.26 25.63 2.43
C GLY A 561 -16.40 24.50 1.42
N ASN A 562 -15.26 23.92 1.00
CA ASN A 562 -15.22 22.78 0.06
C ASN A 562 -14.86 21.46 0.80
N ALA A 563 -14.61 21.48 2.09
CA ALA A 563 -14.35 20.35 2.95
C ALA A 563 -15.60 20.02 3.78
#